data_4fa28b07c9a38167b1890a358ddd354b
#
_entry.id   4fa28b07c9a38167b1890a358ddd354b
#
_cell.length_a   1.000
_cell.length_b   1.000
_cell.length_c   1.000
_cell.angle_alpha   90.00
_cell.angle_beta   90.00
_cell.angle_gamma   90.00
#
_symmetry.space_group_name_H-M   'P 1'
#
loop_
_entity.id
_entity.type
_entity.pdbx_description
1 polymer ?
#
loop_
_entity_poly.entity_id
_entity_poly.type
_entity_poly.pdbx_seq_one_letter_code
_entity_poly.pdbx_strand_id
1 'polypeptide(L)'
;CFTNAPPALAPHGAKKSLFGTNPICFGVPTGKVPFILDASTSIINRGKIRRANKLGEKIPYGVALNRSGKITTNAKEALLGTQLPIASFKGYGLAWMVDILSGVLTGSSHGGKTKDPFDDFTGPQNVGHLFITINPNIFIGKNFMKEMKKNIKLVKRLPKAKGFSSILYPGERKNKTYKKNLNKDISIPSKILKEMDELNAV
;
A
#
# COMPACT_ATOMS: atom_id res chain seq x y z
N CYS A 1 -3.54 -8.40 8.54
CA CYS A 1 -2.13 -8.60 8.22
C CYS A 1 -1.41 -7.25 8.25
N PHE A 2 -0.23 -7.23 8.84
CA PHE A 2 0.65 -6.08 8.94
C PHE A 2 2.03 -6.50 8.45
N THR A 3 2.72 -5.63 7.74
CA THR A 3 4.05 -5.90 7.20
C THR A 3 4.88 -4.63 7.25
N ASN A 4 6.07 -4.67 7.83
CA ASN A 4 6.99 -3.55 7.69
C ASN A 4 7.73 -3.62 6.34
N ALA A 5 8.40 -2.55 5.98
CA ALA A 5 9.06 -2.40 4.69
C ALA A 5 10.32 -1.52 4.82
N PRO A 6 11.21 -1.52 3.80
CA PRO A 6 12.38 -0.65 3.78
C PRO A 6 12.04 0.84 3.95
N PRO A 7 12.96 1.64 4.51
CA PRO A 7 12.75 3.08 4.72
C PRO A 7 12.32 3.80 3.44
N ALA A 8 11.16 4.43 3.48
CA ALA A 8 10.59 5.17 2.35
C ALA A 8 9.72 6.34 2.81
N LEU A 9 9.27 6.35 4.07
CA LEU A 9 8.33 7.30 4.63
C LEU A 9 8.96 8.06 5.79
N ALA A 10 8.89 9.39 5.74
CA ALA A 10 9.35 10.23 6.83
C ALA A 10 8.34 10.27 7.98
N PRO A 11 8.79 10.24 9.23
CA PRO A 11 7.99 10.71 10.35
C PRO A 11 7.42 12.10 10.07
N HIS A 12 6.24 12.39 10.61
CA HIS A 12 5.65 13.73 10.48
C HIS A 12 6.61 14.80 11.06
N GLY A 13 6.92 15.81 10.25
CA GLY A 13 7.91 16.84 10.59
C GLY A 13 9.35 16.49 10.22
N ALA A 14 9.66 15.26 9.82
CA ALA A 14 11.00 14.89 9.38
C ALA A 14 11.18 15.05 7.86
N LYS A 15 12.39 15.34 7.41
CA LYS A 15 12.77 15.40 5.99
C LYS A 15 13.47 14.13 5.49
N LYS A 16 13.68 13.13 6.36
CA LYS A 16 14.37 11.87 6.05
C LYS A 16 13.46 10.70 6.38
N SER A 17 13.42 9.69 5.51
CA SER A 17 12.69 8.46 5.74
C SER A 17 13.25 7.67 6.91
N LEU A 18 12.37 7.07 7.70
CA LEU A 18 12.70 6.13 8.76
C LEU A 18 11.87 4.86 8.63
N PHE A 19 10.55 5.00 8.43
CA PHE A 19 9.65 3.87 8.29
C PHE A 19 9.50 3.47 6.81
N GLY A 20 9.10 2.23 6.59
CA GLY A 20 8.61 1.79 5.31
C GLY A 20 7.21 2.35 5.00
N THR A 21 6.67 1.98 3.86
CA THR A 21 5.27 2.26 3.52
C THR A 21 4.29 1.39 4.32
N ASN A 22 4.79 0.48 5.09
CA ASN A 22 4.20 -0.31 6.17
C ASN A 22 2.71 -0.60 5.94
N PRO A 23 2.37 -1.50 5.00
CA PRO A 23 0.99 -1.72 4.60
C PRO A 23 0.17 -2.46 5.66
N ILE A 24 -1.12 -2.15 5.63
CA ILE A 24 -2.16 -2.80 6.44
C ILE A 24 -3.13 -3.48 5.49
N CYS A 25 -3.41 -4.76 5.72
CA CYS A 25 -4.49 -5.46 5.05
C CYS A 25 -5.52 -5.95 6.08
N PHE A 26 -6.78 -5.54 5.87
CA PHE A 26 -7.92 -5.98 6.67
C PHE A 26 -8.96 -6.61 5.75
N GLY A 27 -9.25 -7.89 5.97
CA GLY A 27 -10.19 -8.67 5.16
C GLY A 27 -11.39 -9.14 5.97
N VAL A 28 -12.60 -9.03 5.39
CA VAL A 28 -13.85 -9.52 6.02
C VAL A 28 -14.70 -10.24 4.98
N PRO A 29 -15.16 -11.46 5.28
CA PRO A 29 -16.11 -12.16 4.42
C PRO A 29 -17.46 -11.46 4.40
N THR A 30 -18.12 -11.39 3.22
CA THR A 30 -19.43 -10.75 3.03
C THR A 30 -20.48 -11.68 2.43
N GLY A 31 -20.05 -12.89 2.06
CA GLY A 31 -20.85 -13.85 1.28
C GLY A 31 -20.90 -13.55 -0.22
N LYS A 32 -20.22 -12.51 -0.69
CA LYS A 32 -20.02 -12.13 -2.10
C LYS A 32 -18.58 -11.69 -2.31
N VAL A 33 -18.37 -10.49 -2.86
CA VAL A 33 -17.05 -9.88 -2.93
C VAL A 33 -16.60 -9.53 -1.50
N PRO A 34 -15.48 -10.07 -1.00
CA PRO A 34 -15.03 -9.75 0.35
C PRO A 34 -14.71 -8.25 0.50
N PHE A 35 -14.94 -7.71 1.70
CA PHE A 35 -14.39 -6.41 2.05
C PHE A 35 -12.88 -6.59 2.22
N ILE A 36 -12.07 -5.84 1.48
CA ILE A 36 -10.61 -5.89 1.57
C ILE A 36 -10.08 -4.47 1.54
N LEU A 37 -9.66 -3.97 2.69
CA LEU A 37 -8.82 -2.79 2.80
C LEU A 37 -7.37 -3.27 2.75
N ASP A 38 -6.66 -2.96 1.68
CA ASP A 38 -5.25 -3.26 1.47
C ASP A 38 -4.58 -1.98 0.98
N ALA A 39 -3.85 -1.35 1.85
CA ALA A 39 -3.28 -0.03 1.62
C ALA A 39 -1.95 0.17 2.35
N SER A 40 -1.04 0.90 1.69
CA SER A 40 0.13 1.45 2.37
C SER A 40 -0.28 2.62 3.26
N THR A 41 0.57 2.95 4.23
CA THR A 41 0.43 4.13 5.09
C THR A 41 1.00 5.41 4.47
N SER A 42 1.53 5.33 3.24
CA SER A 42 1.99 6.45 2.42
C SER A 42 0.93 6.90 1.41
N ILE A 43 0.96 8.18 0.99
CA ILE A 43 0.05 8.73 -0.04
C ILE A 43 0.25 8.02 -1.39
N ILE A 44 1.49 7.68 -1.72
CA ILE A 44 1.86 6.97 -2.94
C ILE A 44 2.75 5.78 -2.57
N ASN A 45 2.63 4.65 -3.27
CA ASN A 45 3.55 3.53 -3.04
C ASN A 45 4.87 3.73 -3.80
N ARG A 46 5.96 3.14 -3.27
CA ARG A 46 7.31 3.29 -3.83
C ARG A 46 7.42 2.70 -5.25
N GLY A 47 6.69 1.63 -5.55
CA GLY A 47 6.66 1.02 -6.88
C GLY A 47 6.11 1.97 -7.96
N LYS A 48 5.11 2.80 -7.64
CA LYS A 48 4.61 3.82 -8.58
C LYS A 48 5.68 4.88 -8.87
N ILE A 49 6.45 5.29 -7.86
CA ILE A 49 7.53 6.27 -8.05
C ILE A 49 8.65 5.65 -8.89
N ARG A 50 9.05 4.38 -8.61
CA ARG A 50 10.05 3.65 -9.42
C ARG A 50 9.59 3.54 -10.88
N ARG A 51 8.33 3.16 -11.11
CA ARG A 51 7.75 3.10 -12.46
C ARG A 51 7.80 4.48 -13.16
N ALA A 52 7.35 5.54 -12.49
CA ALA A 52 7.40 6.89 -13.04
C ALA A 52 8.83 7.31 -13.39
N ASN A 53 9.82 6.99 -12.53
CA ASN A 53 11.23 7.26 -12.80
C ASN A 53 11.74 6.50 -14.05
N LYS A 54 11.39 5.21 -14.19
CA LYS A 54 11.75 4.41 -15.37
C LYS A 54 11.18 4.98 -16.66
N LEU A 55 9.95 5.46 -16.63
CA LEU A 55 9.23 5.98 -17.78
C LEU A 55 9.49 7.47 -18.06
N GLY A 56 10.24 8.17 -17.17
CA GLY A 56 10.44 9.62 -17.28
C GLY A 56 9.18 10.44 -16.94
N GLU A 57 8.22 9.83 -16.25
CA GLU A 57 6.94 10.46 -15.86
C GLU A 57 7.10 11.26 -14.56
N LYS A 58 6.28 12.30 -14.41
CA LYS A 58 6.16 13.02 -13.13
C LYS A 58 5.23 12.27 -12.17
N ILE A 59 5.50 12.41 -10.87
CA ILE A 59 4.57 11.97 -9.82
C ILE A 59 3.63 13.12 -9.43
N PRO A 60 2.47 12.84 -8.79
CA PRO A 60 1.56 13.88 -8.30
C PRO A 60 2.25 14.84 -7.32
N TYR A 61 1.78 16.08 -7.28
CA TYR A 61 2.22 17.06 -6.29
C TYR A 61 1.77 16.64 -4.88
N GLY A 62 2.58 16.94 -3.86
CA GLY A 62 2.23 16.74 -2.46
C GLY A 62 2.32 15.28 -1.96
N VAL A 63 3.01 14.39 -2.71
CA VAL A 63 3.14 12.97 -2.31
C VAL A 63 4.52 12.58 -1.82
N ALA A 64 5.54 13.40 -2.10
CA ALA A 64 6.94 13.13 -1.73
C ALA A 64 7.75 14.42 -1.53
N LEU A 65 8.83 14.29 -0.76
CA LEU A 65 9.86 15.32 -0.57
C LEU A 65 11.15 14.86 -1.24
N ASN A 66 11.94 15.81 -1.72
CA ASN A 66 13.33 15.58 -2.12
C ASN A 66 14.29 15.53 -0.91
N ARG A 67 15.58 15.32 -1.13
CA ARG A 67 16.60 15.26 -0.04
C ARG A 67 16.67 16.53 0.81
N SER A 68 16.32 17.68 0.26
CA SER A 68 16.30 18.96 1.01
C SER A 68 15.03 19.17 1.84
N GLY A 69 14.06 18.25 1.76
CA GLY A 69 12.76 18.34 2.45
C GLY A 69 11.73 19.19 1.72
N LYS A 70 11.94 19.55 0.46
CA LYS A 70 10.97 20.29 -0.37
C LYS A 70 10.08 19.32 -1.15
N ILE A 71 8.80 19.69 -1.31
CA ILE A 71 7.86 18.90 -2.15
C ILE A 71 8.43 18.81 -3.58
N THR A 72 8.37 17.62 -4.16
CA THR A 72 8.81 17.37 -5.53
C THR A 72 7.80 16.56 -6.33
N THR A 73 7.73 16.83 -7.63
CA THR A 73 7.03 16.01 -8.63
C THR A 73 8.01 15.20 -9.50
N ASN A 74 9.31 15.36 -9.28
CA ASN A 74 10.35 14.60 -9.97
C ASN A 74 10.50 13.23 -9.29
N ALA A 75 10.25 12.15 -10.05
CA ALA A 75 10.29 10.79 -9.51
C ALA A 75 11.69 10.36 -9.02
N LYS A 76 12.77 10.79 -9.70
CA LYS A 76 14.16 10.51 -9.28
C LYS A 76 14.49 11.19 -7.95
N GLU A 77 14.14 12.46 -7.80
CA GLU A 77 14.33 13.19 -6.54
C GLU A 77 13.51 12.57 -5.39
N ALA A 78 12.28 12.12 -5.67
CA ALA A 78 11.42 11.47 -4.69
C ALA A 78 11.97 10.11 -4.21
N LEU A 79 12.63 9.34 -5.09
CA LEU A 79 13.32 8.09 -4.72
C LEU A 79 14.52 8.33 -3.82
N LEU A 80 15.23 9.44 -4.03
CA LEU A 80 16.37 9.87 -3.22
C LEU A 80 15.96 10.61 -1.93
N GLY A 81 14.71 11.03 -1.85
CA GLY A 81 14.11 11.71 -0.72
C GLY A 81 13.20 10.80 0.09
N THR A 82 11.96 11.23 0.33
CA THR A 82 10.99 10.48 1.15
C THR A 82 9.56 10.68 0.67
N GLN A 83 8.73 9.65 0.89
CA GLN A 83 7.29 9.73 0.67
C GLN A 83 6.60 10.39 1.87
N LEU A 84 5.44 10.98 1.62
CA LEU A 84 4.60 11.55 2.66
C LEU A 84 3.56 10.52 3.16
N PRO A 85 3.27 10.54 4.48
CA PRO A 85 2.26 9.67 5.07
C PRO A 85 0.84 10.10 4.66
N ILE A 86 -0.08 9.15 4.50
CA ILE A 86 -1.51 9.46 4.33
C ILE A 86 -2.01 10.28 5.53
N ALA A 87 -2.89 11.26 5.29
CA ALA A 87 -3.47 12.07 6.36
C ALA A 87 -2.44 12.62 7.38
N SER A 88 -1.24 12.99 6.90
CA SER A 88 -0.20 13.63 7.72
C SER A 88 0.24 12.79 8.93
N PHE A 89 0.15 13.33 10.17
CA PHE A 89 0.57 12.64 11.39
C PHE A 89 -0.17 11.32 11.66
N LYS A 90 -1.41 11.17 11.17
CA LYS A 90 -2.19 9.93 11.34
C LYS A 90 -1.56 8.75 10.59
N GLY A 91 -1.19 8.97 9.34
CA GLY A 91 -0.50 7.96 8.54
C GLY A 91 0.89 7.62 9.08
N TYR A 92 1.62 8.62 9.60
CA TYR A 92 2.85 8.38 10.32
C TYR A 92 2.63 7.48 11.56
N GLY A 93 1.62 7.77 12.37
CA GLY A 93 1.26 6.94 13.52
C GLY A 93 0.91 5.51 13.12
N LEU A 94 0.16 5.31 12.03
CA LEU A 94 -0.14 3.98 11.48
C LEU A 94 1.12 3.26 11.00
N ALA A 95 2.03 3.95 10.30
CA ALA A 95 3.29 3.36 9.85
C ALA A 95 4.15 2.88 11.02
N TRP A 96 4.21 3.67 12.08
CA TRP A 96 4.93 3.29 13.29
C TRP A 96 4.26 2.13 14.03
N MET A 97 2.94 2.14 14.16
CA MET A 97 2.18 1.01 14.72
C MET A 97 2.51 -0.30 13.97
N VAL A 98 2.54 -0.26 12.63
CA VAL A 98 2.91 -1.44 11.83
C VAL A 98 4.36 -1.86 12.09
N ASP A 99 5.30 -0.92 12.19
CA ASP A 99 6.71 -1.21 12.49
C ASP A 99 6.86 -1.88 13.88
N ILE A 100 6.08 -1.45 14.86
CA ILE A 100 6.03 -2.09 16.19
C ILE A 100 5.49 -3.51 16.10
N LEU A 101 4.33 -3.69 15.44
CA LEU A 101 3.63 -4.98 15.39
C LEU A 101 4.36 -6.02 14.55
N SER A 102 4.92 -5.63 13.41
CA SER A 102 5.57 -6.55 12.48
C SER A 102 7.11 -6.53 12.54
N GLY A 103 7.69 -5.56 13.23
CA GLY A 103 9.13 -5.42 13.43
C GLY A 103 9.53 -5.70 14.87
N VAL A 104 9.24 -4.78 15.78
CA VAL A 104 9.68 -4.88 17.20
C VAL A 104 9.11 -6.12 17.86
N LEU A 105 7.81 -6.38 17.75
CA LEU A 105 7.11 -7.49 18.38
C LEU A 105 7.60 -8.86 17.85
N THR A 106 7.92 -8.94 16.56
CA THR A 106 8.34 -10.20 15.91
C THR A 106 9.85 -10.45 15.97
N GLY A 107 10.64 -9.49 16.48
CA GLY A 107 12.10 -9.57 16.50
C GLY A 107 12.77 -9.40 15.13
N SER A 108 12.02 -8.95 14.10
CA SER A 108 12.57 -8.65 12.77
C SER A 108 13.18 -7.24 12.71
N SER A 109 13.77 -6.88 11.57
CA SER A 109 14.29 -5.52 11.36
C SER A 109 13.21 -4.47 11.50
N HIS A 110 13.50 -3.38 12.21
CA HIS A 110 12.59 -2.25 12.49
C HIS A 110 13.37 -0.95 12.58
N GLY A 111 12.67 0.18 12.69
CA GLY A 111 13.31 1.49 12.88
C GLY A 111 14.30 1.84 11.77
N GLY A 112 13.95 1.52 10.52
CA GLY A 112 14.75 1.84 9.35
C GLY A 112 15.86 0.83 9.00
N LYS A 113 15.95 -0.30 9.69
CA LYS A 113 16.97 -1.34 9.47
C LYS A 113 16.56 -2.39 8.43
N THR A 114 15.30 -2.41 7.98
CA THR A 114 14.84 -3.31 6.92
C THR A 114 15.53 -2.95 5.61
N LYS A 115 16.23 -3.91 4.99
CA LYS A 115 17.01 -3.69 3.76
C LYS A 115 16.11 -3.54 2.54
N ASP A 116 16.49 -2.66 1.61
CA ASP A 116 15.77 -2.51 0.33
C ASP A 116 16.21 -3.62 -0.64
N PRO A 117 15.30 -4.49 -1.10
CA PRO A 117 15.65 -5.61 -2.00
C PRO A 117 16.10 -5.17 -3.39
N PHE A 118 16.07 -3.88 -3.70
CA PHE A 118 16.51 -3.33 -4.98
C PHE A 118 17.86 -2.61 -4.89
N ASP A 119 18.29 -2.23 -3.69
CA ASP A 119 19.45 -1.35 -3.50
C ASP A 119 20.46 -1.90 -2.46
N ASP A 120 20.06 -2.88 -1.60
CA ASP A 120 20.92 -3.44 -0.55
C ASP A 120 20.90 -4.98 -0.56
N PHE A 121 21.94 -5.57 -1.13
CA PHE A 121 22.15 -7.02 -1.24
C PHE A 121 23.14 -7.58 -0.21
N THR A 122 23.49 -6.83 0.84
CA THR A 122 24.48 -7.24 1.84
C THR A 122 23.97 -8.29 2.84
N GLY A 123 22.75 -8.79 2.65
CA GLY A 123 22.13 -9.84 3.46
C GLY A 123 20.62 -9.87 3.34
N PRO A 124 19.92 -10.67 4.14
CA PRO A 124 18.48 -10.82 4.06
C PRO A 124 17.76 -9.50 4.38
N GLN A 125 16.62 -9.27 3.76
CA GLN A 125 15.78 -8.10 3.99
C GLN A 125 15.26 -8.02 5.43
N ASN A 126 15.03 -9.17 6.04
CA ASN A 126 14.55 -9.34 7.41
C ASN A 126 13.25 -8.56 7.70
N VAL A 127 12.29 -8.70 6.80
CA VAL A 127 10.92 -8.14 6.92
C VAL A 127 10.12 -8.98 7.92
N GLY A 128 9.36 -8.33 8.77
CA GLY A 128 8.44 -8.97 9.69
C GLY A 128 6.99 -8.90 9.24
N HIS A 129 6.20 -9.87 9.68
CA HIS A 129 4.78 -9.95 9.42
C HIS A 129 4.02 -10.29 10.69
N LEU A 130 2.82 -9.69 10.84
CA LEU A 130 1.87 -10.11 11.87
C LEU A 130 0.52 -10.44 11.20
N PHE A 131 0.00 -11.63 11.50
CA PHE A 131 -1.32 -12.06 11.08
C PHE A 131 -2.23 -12.22 12.29
N ILE A 132 -3.41 -11.62 12.25
CA ILE A 132 -4.46 -11.76 13.26
C ILE A 132 -5.69 -12.32 12.60
N THR A 133 -6.21 -13.43 13.11
CA THR A 133 -7.48 -14.02 12.67
C THR A 133 -8.48 -13.95 13.81
N ILE A 134 -9.66 -13.41 13.51
CA ILE A 134 -10.76 -13.28 14.48
C ILE A 134 -11.92 -14.15 14.02
N ASN A 135 -12.36 -15.07 14.88
CA ASN A 135 -13.59 -15.82 14.63
C ASN A 135 -14.81 -15.01 15.08
N PRO A 136 -15.63 -14.47 14.16
CA PRO A 136 -16.75 -13.63 14.53
C PRO A 136 -17.86 -14.38 15.27
N ASN A 137 -17.90 -15.72 15.19
CA ASN A 137 -18.91 -16.52 15.87
C ASN A 137 -18.80 -16.46 17.38
N ILE A 138 -17.61 -16.14 17.92
CA ILE A 138 -17.40 -15.94 19.37
C ILE A 138 -18.17 -14.72 19.89
N PHE A 139 -18.40 -13.72 19.05
CA PHE A 139 -19.03 -12.44 19.44
C PHE A 139 -20.55 -12.44 19.17
N ILE A 140 -20.96 -12.69 17.93
CA ILE A 140 -22.38 -12.55 17.50
C ILE A 140 -22.91 -13.79 16.76
N GLY A 141 -22.19 -14.90 16.82
CA GLY A 141 -22.56 -16.16 16.20
C GLY A 141 -22.80 -16.05 14.68
N LYS A 142 -23.76 -16.82 14.19
CA LYS A 142 -24.14 -16.87 12.76
C LYS A 142 -24.71 -15.54 12.21
N ASN A 143 -24.95 -14.55 13.06
CA ASN A 143 -25.51 -13.25 12.64
C ASN A 143 -24.50 -12.36 11.95
N PHE A 144 -23.19 -12.61 12.09
CA PHE A 144 -22.14 -11.77 11.52
C PHE A 144 -22.34 -11.48 10.03
N MET A 145 -22.56 -12.50 9.22
CA MET A 145 -22.77 -12.36 7.77
C MET A 145 -24.03 -11.57 7.42
N LYS A 146 -25.10 -11.71 8.23
CA LYS A 146 -26.34 -10.94 8.07
C LYS A 146 -26.10 -9.46 8.34
N GLU A 147 -25.40 -9.14 9.41
CA GLU A 147 -25.07 -7.75 9.77
C GLU A 147 -24.09 -7.11 8.79
N MET A 148 -23.08 -7.83 8.31
CA MET A 148 -22.20 -7.35 7.24
C MET A 148 -22.97 -7.01 5.95
N LYS A 149 -23.90 -7.85 5.54
CA LYS A 149 -24.76 -7.57 4.38
C LYS A 149 -25.64 -6.32 4.58
N LYS A 150 -26.18 -6.11 5.79
CA LYS A 150 -26.94 -4.90 6.13
C LYS A 150 -26.05 -3.66 6.06
N ASN A 151 -24.87 -3.72 6.68
CA ASN A 151 -23.92 -2.62 6.71
C ASN A 151 -23.53 -2.18 5.29
N ILE A 152 -23.16 -3.13 4.42
CA ILE A 152 -22.85 -2.84 3.01
C ILE A 152 -24.06 -2.21 2.29
N LYS A 153 -25.28 -2.70 2.53
CA LYS A 153 -26.48 -2.09 1.94
C LYS A 153 -26.70 -0.65 2.39
N LEU A 154 -26.47 -0.34 3.67
CA LEU A 154 -26.57 1.02 4.19
C LEU A 154 -25.61 1.97 3.46
N VAL A 155 -24.33 1.61 3.39
CA VAL A 155 -23.32 2.42 2.67
C VAL A 155 -23.73 2.63 1.21
N LYS A 156 -24.17 1.59 0.52
CA LYS A 156 -24.50 1.67 -0.91
C LYS A 156 -25.78 2.43 -1.24
N ARG A 157 -26.67 2.60 -0.26
CA ARG A 157 -27.92 3.37 -0.41
C ARG A 157 -27.79 4.86 -0.17
N LEU A 158 -26.63 5.31 0.35
CA LEU A 158 -26.40 6.74 0.58
C LEU A 158 -26.50 7.54 -0.74
N PRO A 159 -26.97 8.79 -0.69
CA PRO A 159 -26.92 9.70 -1.82
C PRO A 159 -25.47 9.81 -2.33
N LYS A 160 -25.32 9.78 -3.63
CA LYS A 160 -24.02 9.90 -4.28
C LYS A 160 -23.59 11.36 -4.38
N ALA A 161 -22.33 11.66 -4.11
CA ALA A 161 -21.76 12.96 -4.40
C ALA A 161 -21.68 13.19 -5.92
N LYS A 162 -21.66 14.47 -6.33
CA LYS A 162 -21.51 14.87 -7.74
C LYS A 162 -20.25 14.23 -8.34
N GLY A 163 -20.38 13.67 -9.52
CA GLY A 163 -19.27 12.99 -10.24
C GLY A 163 -19.10 11.50 -9.92
N PHE A 164 -19.88 10.92 -9.02
CA PHE A 164 -19.83 9.50 -8.70
C PHE A 164 -21.04 8.73 -9.26
N SER A 165 -20.76 7.67 -10.02
CA SER A 165 -21.80 6.76 -10.54
C SER A 165 -22.25 5.70 -9.50
N SER A 166 -21.37 5.34 -8.55
CA SER A 166 -21.64 4.33 -7.52
C SER A 166 -20.77 4.52 -6.29
N ILE A 167 -21.29 4.11 -5.13
CA ILE A 167 -20.51 4.00 -3.89
C ILE A 167 -19.99 2.57 -3.82
N LEU A 168 -18.66 2.42 -3.76
CA LEU A 168 -17.97 1.13 -3.68
C LEU A 168 -17.36 0.96 -2.29
N TYR A 169 -17.50 -0.23 -1.70
CA TYR A 169 -16.73 -0.57 -0.51
C TYR A 169 -15.34 -1.13 -0.88
N PRO A 170 -14.36 -1.08 0.03
CA PRO A 170 -13.03 -1.64 -0.21
C PRO A 170 -13.06 -3.08 -0.72
N GLY A 171 -12.31 -3.37 -1.79
CA GLY A 171 -12.31 -4.65 -2.50
C GLY A 171 -13.15 -4.68 -3.79
N GLU A 172 -14.29 -3.97 -3.86
CA GLU A 172 -15.17 -4.02 -5.03
C GLU A 172 -14.51 -3.53 -6.32
N ARG A 173 -13.74 -2.43 -6.25
CA ARG A 173 -13.04 -1.90 -7.42
C ARG A 173 -12.03 -2.91 -7.97
N LYS A 174 -11.20 -3.50 -7.10
CA LYS A 174 -10.22 -4.53 -7.49
C LYS A 174 -10.93 -5.72 -8.13
N ASN A 175 -12.03 -6.21 -7.54
CA ASN A 175 -12.80 -7.32 -8.09
C ASN A 175 -13.44 -7.01 -9.45
N LYS A 176 -13.97 -5.79 -9.65
CA LYS A 176 -14.49 -5.37 -10.97
C LYS A 176 -13.37 -5.34 -12.02
N THR A 177 -12.20 -4.79 -11.67
CA THR A 177 -11.03 -4.76 -12.56
C THR A 177 -10.53 -6.17 -12.88
N TYR A 178 -10.43 -7.04 -11.88
CA TYR A 178 -10.07 -8.45 -12.06
C TYR A 178 -10.99 -9.14 -13.07
N LYS A 179 -12.31 -9.06 -12.84
CA LYS A 179 -13.29 -9.67 -13.76
C LYS A 179 -13.22 -9.11 -15.18
N LYS A 180 -12.97 -7.81 -15.32
CA LYS A 180 -12.82 -7.14 -16.62
C LYS A 180 -11.59 -7.63 -17.38
N ASN A 181 -10.53 -7.96 -16.65
CA ASN A 181 -9.22 -8.29 -17.24
C ASN A 181 -8.91 -9.79 -17.26
N LEU A 182 -9.79 -10.64 -16.72
CA LEU A 182 -9.54 -12.08 -16.55
C LEU A 182 -9.17 -12.79 -17.87
N ASN A 183 -9.74 -12.34 -18.99
CA ASN A 183 -9.51 -12.91 -20.32
C ASN A 183 -8.91 -11.88 -21.29
N LYS A 184 -8.07 -10.96 -20.78
CA LYS A 184 -7.42 -9.93 -21.60
C LYS A 184 -5.91 -10.02 -21.48
N ASP A 185 -5.24 -9.65 -22.56
CA ASP A 185 -3.80 -9.48 -22.56
C ASP A 185 -3.35 -8.37 -21.60
N ILE A 186 -2.15 -8.52 -21.07
CA ILE A 186 -1.51 -7.54 -20.21
C ILE A 186 -0.68 -6.59 -21.08
N SER A 187 -1.03 -5.31 -21.06
CA SER A 187 -0.23 -4.28 -21.73
C SER A 187 1.03 -3.98 -20.90
N ILE A 188 2.19 -4.28 -21.45
CA ILE A 188 3.50 -3.99 -20.85
C ILE A 188 4.15 -2.85 -21.64
N PRO A 189 4.64 -1.77 -20.99
CA PRO A 189 5.36 -0.71 -21.66
C PRO A 189 6.60 -1.26 -22.42
N SER A 190 6.83 -0.80 -23.64
CA SER A 190 7.93 -1.28 -24.51
C SER A 190 9.31 -1.19 -23.87
N LYS A 191 9.56 -0.17 -23.05
CA LYS A 191 10.81 -0.04 -22.29
C LYS A 191 11.03 -1.18 -21.29
N ILE A 192 9.96 -1.67 -20.66
CA ILE A 192 10.03 -2.80 -19.72
C ILE A 192 10.20 -4.11 -20.49
N LEU A 193 9.55 -4.26 -21.65
CA LEU A 193 9.74 -5.43 -22.53
C LEU A 193 11.19 -5.56 -22.96
N LYS A 194 11.83 -4.48 -23.40
CA LYS A 194 13.25 -4.49 -23.75
C LYS A 194 14.15 -4.95 -22.60
N GLU A 195 13.93 -4.45 -21.38
CA GLU A 195 14.67 -4.90 -20.18
C GLU A 195 14.47 -6.41 -19.92
N MET A 196 13.26 -6.93 -20.15
CA MET A 196 12.97 -8.37 -19.99
C MET A 196 13.68 -9.21 -21.06
N ASP A 197 13.70 -8.73 -22.32
CA ASP A 197 14.40 -9.40 -23.41
C ASP A 197 15.91 -9.43 -23.19
N GLU A 198 16.51 -8.34 -22.70
CA GLU A 198 17.92 -8.27 -22.32
C GLU A 198 18.27 -9.26 -21.21
N LEU A 199 17.40 -9.47 -20.21
CA LEU A 199 17.59 -10.46 -19.14
C LEU A 199 17.49 -11.91 -19.65
N ASN A 200 16.68 -12.17 -20.69
CA ASN A 200 16.54 -13.50 -21.28
C ASN A 200 17.66 -13.85 -22.24
N ALA A 201 18.48 -12.88 -22.64
CA ALA A 201 19.61 -13.07 -23.57
C ALA A 201 20.92 -13.43 -22.85
N VAL A 202 20.93 -13.51 -21.54
CA VAL A 202 22.04 -13.93 -20.65
C VAL A 202 21.81 -15.37 -20.20
#